data_71aa64bed9b75fd84d3ce659f30a280d
#
_entry.id   71aa64bed9b75fd84d3ce659f30a280d
#
_cell.length_a   1.000
_cell.length_b   1.000
_cell.length_c   1.000
_cell.angle_alpha   90.00
_cell.angle_beta   90.00
_cell.angle_gamma   90.00
#
_symmetry.space_group_name_H-M   'P 1'
#
loop_
_entity.id
_entity.type
_entity.pdbx_description
1 polymer ?
#
loop_
_entity_poly.entity_id
_entity_poly.type
_entity_poly.pdbx_seq_one_letter_code
_entity_poly.pdbx_strand_id
1 'polypeptide(L)'
;MEDNIDKDGPKGHASRSTRKSSRARVSVIGAGYVGLVTGLCLAESGFEVVCIESIRERVSALNSSTVPFHEDGLGTLLRSNLRSKRFIASNDMRSIKRTDMTLVCVGTPSRPDGSLDTKEVLSAASQIGRIIRDKPDYHVVAVKSTVPPGTLESKVIPLIERESGKKHGEDGFGAASNPEFLREGNAVHDFLHPDRIVIGTRVRKAFAELSDLYAPIDAPMIKVTPPAAEMIKLASNAFLAAKVSLINEIGNVCKELGIDVREVAEGIGMDRRIGPDFLRAGCGFGGSCFPKDVKGLAEVARRNGVEPLMLDSIIEVNEGQPLRMVELLERHMKINGAKIGILGLAFKPGTDDVREAPSLRIAKELLRKGAKVYVHDFQAMDGFRRQVPKVITCGSPEDCVRLSDAILVLTEWPGYADPSLYGDKLVIDGRGVTRTKEYDGVCW
;
A
#
# COMPACT_ATOMS: atom_id res chain seq x y z
N MET A 1 25.91 -45.01 1.63
CA MET A 1 25.02 -44.90 2.80
C MET A 1 23.90 -43.98 2.36
N GLU A 2 22.86 -44.62 1.87
CA GLU A 2 21.63 -43.97 1.41
C GLU A 2 20.67 -43.91 2.58
N ASP A 3 20.31 -42.75 3.03
CA ASP A 3 19.26 -42.58 4.02
C ASP A 3 17.95 -42.21 3.32
N ASN A 4 17.04 -43.18 3.31
CA ASN A 4 15.63 -43.07 2.94
C ASN A 4 14.93 -42.04 3.84
N ILE A 5 14.33 -40.99 3.27
CA ILE A 5 13.37 -40.14 3.93
C ILE A 5 11.97 -40.55 3.47
N ASP A 6 11.25 -41.12 4.41
CA ASP A 6 9.86 -41.56 4.31
C ASP A 6 8.91 -40.44 3.81
N LYS A 7 8.19 -40.74 2.73
CA LYS A 7 7.07 -39.96 2.20
C LYS A 7 5.76 -40.62 2.65
N ASP A 8 5.29 -40.31 3.84
CA ASP A 8 3.88 -40.58 4.21
C ASP A 8 3.32 -39.46 5.06
N GLY A 9 2.62 -38.52 4.37
CA GLY A 9 1.77 -37.53 5.00
C GLY A 9 0.37 -38.11 5.30
N PRO A 10 -0.21 -37.89 6.48
CA PRO A 10 -1.50 -38.43 6.81
C PRO A 10 -2.63 -37.75 6.02
N LYS A 11 -3.32 -38.52 5.19
CA LYS A 11 -4.64 -38.18 4.61
C LYS A 11 -5.70 -38.25 5.72
N GLY A 12 -5.88 -37.19 6.46
CA GLY A 12 -6.97 -37.04 7.42
C GLY A 12 -8.22 -36.47 6.70
N HIS A 13 -9.15 -37.33 6.27
CA HIS A 13 -10.50 -36.91 5.96
C HIS A 13 -11.19 -36.47 7.27
N ALA A 14 -11.17 -35.18 7.58
CA ALA A 14 -12.03 -34.63 8.62
C ALA A 14 -13.46 -34.54 8.07
N SER A 15 -14.37 -35.25 8.74
CA SER A 15 -15.81 -35.22 8.49
C SER A 15 -16.35 -33.78 8.52
N ARG A 16 -16.84 -33.28 7.40
CA ARG A 16 -17.58 -32.02 7.31
C ARG A 16 -18.87 -32.13 8.13
N SER A 17 -18.88 -31.52 9.29
CA SER A 17 -20.09 -31.23 10.05
C SER A 17 -20.97 -30.32 9.18
N THR A 18 -22.13 -30.81 8.79
CA THR A 18 -23.16 -30.06 8.06
C THR A 18 -23.85 -29.05 8.97
N ARG A 19 -23.19 -27.91 9.23
CA ARG A 19 -23.90 -26.69 9.61
C ARG A 19 -24.46 -26.09 8.33
N LYS A 20 -25.81 -25.88 8.25
CA LYS A 20 -26.45 -24.98 7.31
C LYS A 20 -25.81 -23.61 7.50
N SER A 21 -24.81 -23.26 6.70
CA SER A 21 -24.07 -22.02 6.88
C SER A 21 -24.79 -20.90 6.16
N SER A 22 -25.52 -20.07 6.90
CA SER A 22 -25.51 -18.65 6.53
C SER A 22 -24.05 -18.22 6.59
N ARG A 23 -23.52 -17.67 5.48
CA ARG A 23 -22.14 -17.14 5.46
C ARG A 23 -21.97 -16.13 6.58
N ALA A 24 -20.76 -16.05 7.18
CA ALA A 24 -20.45 -15.11 8.24
C ALA A 24 -20.74 -13.66 7.81
N ARG A 25 -21.23 -12.87 8.75
CA ARG A 25 -21.43 -11.42 8.57
C ARG A 25 -20.19 -10.69 9.07
N VAL A 26 -19.68 -9.79 8.27
CA VAL A 26 -18.38 -9.13 8.49
C VAL A 26 -18.58 -7.63 8.68
N SER A 27 -17.95 -7.06 9.70
CA SER A 27 -17.75 -5.62 9.79
C SER A 27 -16.33 -5.25 9.44
N VAL A 28 -16.16 -4.19 8.66
CA VAL A 28 -14.85 -3.61 8.30
C VAL A 28 -14.79 -2.20 8.84
N ILE A 29 -13.85 -1.88 9.73
CA ILE A 29 -13.67 -0.54 10.28
C ILE A 29 -12.63 0.22 9.49
N GLY A 30 -13.05 1.35 8.90
CA GLY A 30 -12.26 2.20 8.00
C GLY A 30 -12.58 1.93 6.53
N ALA A 31 -13.12 2.94 5.83
CA ALA A 31 -13.37 2.92 4.39
C ALA A 31 -12.24 3.59 3.60
N GLY A 32 -11.01 3.47 4.07
CA GLY A 32 -9.81 3.79 3.31
C GLY A 32 -9.52 2.70 2.27
N TYR A 33 -8.35 2.81 1.64
CA TYR A 33 -7.94 1.93 0.55
C TYR A 33 -8.09 0.43 0.92
N VAL A 34 -7.44 0.00 1.98
CA VAL A 34 -7.45 -1.40 2.43
C VAL A 34 -8.84 -1.87 2.83
N GLY A 35 -9.56 -1.06 3.62
CA GLY A 35 -10.85 -1.49 4.16
C GLY A 35 -11.94 -1.57 3.11
N LEU A 36 -12.02 -0.60 2.19
CA LEU A 36 -13.05 -0.59 1.16
C LEU A 36 -12.82 -1.71 0.14
N VAL A 37 -11.57 -1.92 -0.32
CA VAL A 37 -11.24 -3.04 -1.21
C VAL A 37 -11.55 -4.38 -0.54
N THR A 38 -11.07 -4.57 0.70
CA THR A 38 -11.34 -5.79 1.48
C THR A 38 -12.84 -6.05 1.62
N GLY A 39 -13.60 -5.02 2.02
CA GLY A 39 -15.04 -5.16 2.23
C GLY A 39 -15.81 -5.50 0.96
N LEU A 40 -15.48 -4.84 -0.16
CA LEU A 40 -16.15 -5.08 -1.42
C LEU A 40 -15.79 -6.44 -2.05
N CYS A 41 -14.52 -6.86 -1.96
CA CYS A 41 -14.12 -8.18 -2.44
C CYS A 41 -14.72 -9.33 -1.60
N LEU A 42 -14.84 -9.15 -0.28
CA LEU A 42 -15.57 -10.11 0.56
C LEU A 42 -17.06 -10.15 0.23
N ALA A 43 -17.69 -9.00 -0.01
CA ALA A 43 -19.08 -8.93 -0.45
C ALA A 43 -19.29 -9.63 -1.80
N GLU A 44 -18.36 -9.45 -2.75
CA GLU A 44 -18.36 -10.14 -4.04
C GLU A 44 -18.19 -11.66 -3.87
N SER A 45 -17.37 -12.08 -2.91
CA SER A 45 -17.23 -13.49 -2.50
C SER A 45 -18.48 -14.04 -1.78
N GLY A 46 -19.52 -13.21 -1.56
CA GLY A 46 -20.85 -13.60 -1.08
C GLY A 46 -21.06 -13.44 0.43
N PHE A 47 -20.20 -12.72 1.15
CA PHE A 47 -20.42 -12.37 2.56
C PHE A 47 -21.31 -11.13 2.68
N GLU A 48 -22.02 -11.00 3.82
CA GLU A 48 -22.68 -9.75 4.19
C GLU A 48 -21.68 -8.84 4.90
N VAL A 49 -21.43 -7.67 4.33
CA VAL A 49 -20.39 -6.73 4.82
C VAL A 49 -21.01 -5.39 5.22
N VAL A 50 -20.73 -4.94 6.44
CA VAL A 50 -20.95 -3.57 6.85
C VAL A 50 -19.60 -2.87 6.97
N CYS A 51 -19.38 -1.85 6.14
CA CYS A 51 -18.18 -1.02 6.18
C CYS A 51 -18.46 0.19 7.09
N ILE A 52 -17.72 0.31 8.19
CA ILE A 52 -17.91 1.34 9.19
C ILE A 52 -16.88 2.45 8.97
N GLU A 53 -17.38 3.66 8.71
CA GLU A 53 -16.58 4.85 8.42
C GLU A 53 -17.04 6.02 9.30
N SER A 54 -16.10 6.75 9.87
CA SER A 54 -16.39 7.88 10.77
C SER A 54 -16.87 9.13 10.03
N ILE A 55 -16.43 9.33 8.78
CA ILE A 55 -16.76 10.50 7.95
C ILE A 55 -18.11 10.28 7.29
N ARG A 56 -19.14 11.02 7.72
CA ARG A 56 -20.52 10.88 7.25
C ARG A 56 -20.67 11.11 5.75
N GLU A 57 -19.96 12.09 5.21
CA GLU A 57 -19.96 12.43 3.79
C GLU A 57 -19.46 11.25 2.95
N ARG A 58 -18.41 10.54 3.44
CA ARG A 58 -17.89 9.34 2.80
C ARG A 58 -18.89 8.18 2.85
N VAL A 59 -19.57 7.97 3.98
CA VAL A 59 -20.64 6.98 4.10
C VAL A 59 -21.77 7.27 3.10
N SER A 60 -22.20 8.52 3.00
CA SER A 60 -23.23 8.94 2.04
C SER A 60 -22.79 8.70 0.59
N ALA A 61 -21.55 9.08 0.23
CA ALA A 61 -20.99 8.87 -1.10
C ALA A 61 -20.95 7.39 -1.46
N LEU A 62 -20.45 6.51 -0.55
CA LEU A 62 -20.40 5.08 -0.77
C LEU A 62 -21.79 4.48 -0.99
N ASN A 63 -22.78 4.83 -0.17
CA ASN A 63 -24.15 4.34 -0.32
C ASN A 63 -24.85 4.91 -1.58
N SER A 64 -24.30 5.98 -2.16
CA SER A 64 -24.71 6.55 -3.47
C SER A 64 -23.85 6.06 -4.63
N SER A 65 -23.12 4.97 -4.45
CA SER A 65 -22.24 4.33 -5.47
C SER A 65 -21.04 5.18 -5.91
N THR A 66 -20.58 6.11 -5.08
CA THR A 66 -19.39 6.94 -5.36
C THR A 66 -18.21 6.44 -4.53
N VAL A 67 -17.11 6.06 -5.20
CA VAL A 67 -15.85 5.64 -4.54
C VAL A 67 -14.99 6.87 -4.22
N PRO A 68 -14.27 6.88 -3.08
CA PRO A 68 -13.53 8.05 -2.62
C PRO A 68 -12.11 8.20 -3.20
N PHE A 69 -11.64 7.24 -3.99
CA PHE A 69 -10.31 7.21 -4.64
C PHE A 69 -10.36 6.37 -5.91
N HIS A 70 -9.37 6.55 -6.77
CA HIS A 70 -9.26 5.78 -8.01
C HIS A 70 -8.68 4.38 -7.75
N GLU A 71 -9.42 3.34 -8.18
CA GLU A 71 -8.98 1.94 -8.20
C GLU A 71 -9.79 1.18 -9.24
N ASP A 72 -9.10 0.48 -10.13
CA ASP A 72 -9.76 -0.25 -11.22
C ASP A 72 -10.71 -1.33 -10.69
N GLY A 73 -11.92 -1.36 -11.25
CA GLY A 73 -12.97 -2.31 -10.88
C GLY A 73 -13.75 -1.98 -9.60
N LEU A 74 -13.21 -1.13 -8.70
CA LEU A 74 -13.80 -0.87 -7.39
C LEU A 74 -15.21 -0.27 -7.48
N GLY A 75 -15.43 0.70 -8.37
CA GLY A 75 -16.74 1.31 -8.59
C GLY A 75 -17.79 0.31 -9.10
N THR A 76 -17.37 -0.66 -9.88
CA THR A 76 -18.26 -1.73 -10.38
C THR A 76 -18.64 -2.68 -9.24
N LEU A 77 -17.67 -3.09 -8.43
CA LEU A 77 -17.92 -3.91 -7.23
C LEU A 77 -18.86 -3.20 -6.25
N LEU A 78 -18.66 -1.90 -6.02
CA LEU A 78 -19.53 -1.13 -5.14
C LEU A 78 -20.96 -1.14 -5.62
N ARG A 79 -21.22 -0.82 -6.88
CA ARG A 79 -22.56 -0.82 -7.47
C ARG A 79 -23.24 -2.20 -7.42
N SER A 80 -22.52 -3.27 -7.76
CA SER A 80 -23.00 -4.66 -7.72
C SER A 80 -23.41 -5.05 -6.30
N ASN A 81 -22.55 -4.79 -5.32
CA ASN A 81 -22.76 -5.24 -3.95
C ASN A 81 -23.77 -4.40 -3.16
N LEU A 82 -23.96 -3.13 -3.50
CA LEU A 82 -25.09 -2.34 -3.01
C LEU A 82 -26.42 -2.87 -3.54
N ARG A 83 -26.52 -3.19 -4.85
CA ARG A 83 -27.74 -3.75 -5.46
C ARG A 83 -28.12 -5.10 -4.86
N SER A 84 -27.15 -5.98 -4.65
CA SER A 84 -27.35 -7.29 -4.04
C SER A 84 -27.53 -7.24 -2.51
N LYS A 85 -27.43 -6.05 -1.90
CA LYS A 85 -27.51 -5.82 -0.45
C LYS A 85 -26.46 -6.59 0.36
N ARG A 86 -25.36 -7.00 -0.27
CA ARG A 86 -24.25 -7.65 0.40
C ARG A 86 -23.25 -6.66 1.02
N PHE A 87 -23.31 -5.41 0.60
CA PHE A 87 -22.48 -4.34 1.15
C PHE A 87 -23.33 -3.15 1.55
N ILE A 88 -22.99 -2.55 2.70
CA ILE A 88 -23.53 -1.28 3.17
C ILE A 88 -22.45 -0.49 3.89
N ALA A 89 -22.38 0.82 3.70
CA ALA A 89 -21.57 1.71 4.52
C ALA A 89 -22.40 2.29 5.67
N SER A 90 -21.81 2.41 6.86
CA SER A 90 -22.44 2.93 8.08
C SER A 90 -21.47 3.79 8.88
N ASN A 91 -21.96 4.77 9.61
CA ASN A 91 -21.17 5.48 10.62
C ASN A 91 -21.47 5.00 12.06
N ASP A 92 -22.28 3.94 12.21
CA ASP A 92 -22.67 3.40 13.53
C ASP A 92 -21.86 2.15 13.86
N MET A 93 -20.93 2.27 14.79
CA MET A 93 -20.13 1.16 15.32
C MET A 93 -20.99 0.03 15.92
N ARG A 94 -22.23 0.33 16.38
CA ARG A 94 -23.14 -0.70 16.94
C ARG A 94 -23.53 -1.76 15.92
N SER A 95 -23.31 -1.51 14.62
CA SER A 95 -23.48 -2.50 13.55
C SER A 95 -22.67 -3.78 13.81
N ILE A 96 -21.56 -3.72 14.57
CA ILE A 96 -20.73 -4.87 15.00
C ILE A 96 -21.55 -5.90 15.78
N LYS A 97 -22.58 -5.49 16.51
CA LYS A 97 -23.45 -6.44 17.24
C LYS A 97 -24.07 -7.52 16.36
N ARG A 98 -24.27 -7.20 15.07
CA ARG A 98 -24.89 -8.07 14.07
C ARG A 98 -23.91 -8.86 13.22
N THR A 99 -22.60 -8.71 13.44
CA THR A 99 -21.55 -9.36 12.64
C THR A 99 -20.82 -10.41 13.46
N ASP A 100 -20.23 -11.39 12.81
CA ASP A 100 -19.54 -12.51 13.45
C ASP A 100 -18.06 -12.21 13.62
N MET A 101 -17.53 -11.31 12.77
CA MET A 101 -16.15 -10.83 12.86
C MET A 101 -16.01 -9.36 12.45
N THR A 102 -14.93 -8.75 12.92
CA THR A 102 -14.56 -7.37 12.62
C THR A 102 -13.13 -7.33 12.10
N LEU A 103 -12.95 -6.74 10.90
CA LEU A 103 -11.65 -6.44 10.31
C LEU A 103 -11.31 -4.96 10.61
N VAL A 104 -10.20 -4.70 11.28
CA VAL A 104 -9.73 -3.35 11.60
C VAL A 104 -8.77 -2.91 10.49
N CYS A 105 -9.20 -1.92 9.69
CA CYS A 105 -8.50 -1.42 8.49
C CYS A 105 -8.27 0.11 8.56
N VAL A 106 -8.06 0.62 9.77
CA VAL A 106 -7.83 2.06 9.98
C VAL A 106 -6.39 2.46 9.67
N GLY A 107 -6.17 3.76 9.43
CA GLY A 107 -4.84 4.29 9.12
C GLY A 107 -3.86 4.20 10.29
N THR A 108 -2.58 4.00 9.97
CA THR A 108 -1.47 4.04 10.93
C THR A 108 -0.35 4.96 10.38
N PRO A 109 -0.56 6.29 10.38
CA PRO A 109 0.41 7.23 9.82
C PRO A 109 1.72 7.22 10.60
N SER A 110 2.81 7.73 9.98
CA SER A 110 4.06 7.97 10.68
C SER A 110 3.94 9.14 11.64
N ARG A 111 4.53 9.00 12.81
CA ARG A 111 4.83 10.11 13.72
C ARG A 111 6.10 10.84 13.30
N PRO A 112 6.38 12.02 13.87
CA PRO A 112 7.63 12.76 13.59
C PRO A 112 8.92 11.98 13.88
N ASP A 113 8.88 11.04 14.83
CA ASP A 113 9.98 10.13 15.17
C ASP A 113 10.11 8.92 14.24
N GLY A 114 9.28 8.83 13.19
CA GLY A 114 9.22 7.71 12.25
C GLY A 114 8.38 6.52 12.73
N SER A 115 7.96 6.47 14.00
CA SER A 115 7.14 5.38 14.51
C SER A 115 5.72 5.40 13.94
N LEU A 116 5.09 4.22 13.90
CA LEU A 116 3.69 4.10 13.46
C LEU A 116 2.73 4.56 14.55
N ASP A 117 1.78 5.44 14.20
CA ASP A 117 0.71 5.84 15.12
C ASP A 117 -0.41 4.81 15.13
N THR A 118 -0.57 4.12 16.25
CA THR A 118 -1.58 3.08 16.46
C THR A 118 -2.86 3.59 17.15
N LYS A 119 -3.02 4.91 17.33
CA LYS A 119 -4.16 5.48 18.07
C LYS A 119 -5.50 5.04 17.51
N GLU A 120 -5.66 5.07 16.19
CA GLU A 120 -6.92 4.66 15.54
C GLU A 120 -7.21 3.17 15.74
N VAL A 121 -6.18 2.31 15.70
CA VAL A 121 -6.32 0.87 15.97
C VAL A 121 -6.78 0.63 17.41
N LEU A 122 -6.18 1.33 18.36
CA LEU A 122 -6.56 1.22 19.78
C LEU A 122 -7.95 1.81 20.05
N SER A 123 -8.31 2.91 19.40
CA SER A 123 -9.66 3.48 19.47
C SER A 123 -10.71 2.49 18.95
N ALA A 124 -10.45 1.86 17.79
CA ALA A 124 -11.32 0.82 17.26
C ALA A 124 -11.43 -0.38 18.21
N ALA A 125 -10.32 -0.85 18.76
CA ALA A 125 -10.28 -1.96 19.73
C ALA A 125 -11.11 -1.67 20.98
N SER A 126 -10.99 -0.46 21.54
CA SER A 126 -11.79 -0.02 22.70
C SER A 126 -13.30 -0.04 22.40
N GLN A 127 -13.69 0.52 21.23
CA GLN A 127 -15.09 0.53 20.82
C GLN A 127 -15.63 -0.88 20.55
N ILE A 128 -14.85 -1.73 19.87
CA ILE A 128 -15.19 -3.15 19.65
C ILE A 128 -15.44 -3.83 21.01
N GLY A 129 -14.51 -3.68 21.98
CA GLY A 129 -14.62 -4.27 23.31
C GLY A 129 -15.93 -3.90 24.00
N ARG A 130 -16.31 -2.61 24.02
CA ARG A 130 -17.58 -2.14 24.59
C ARG A 130 -18.80 -2.75 23.91
N ILE A 131 -18.75 -2.94 22.58
CA ILE A 131 -19.88 -3.44 21.81
C ILE A 131 -20.06 -4.95 22.00
N ILE A 132 -18.96 -5.72 22.03
CA ILE A 132 -19.03 -7.18 22.18
C ILE A 132 -19.28 -7.62 23.63
N ARG A 133 -19.25 -6.71 24.62
CA ARG A 133 -19.56 -6.99 26.01
C ARG A 133 -20.87 -7.77 26.16
N ASP A 134 -21.94 -7.23 25.56
CA ASP A 134 -23.27 -7.75 25.63
C ASP A 134 -23.61 -8.75 24.53
N LYS A 135 -22.66 -9.12 23.71
CA LYS A 135 -22.85 -10.08 22.63
C LYS A 135 -22.68 -11.50 23.17
N PRO A 136 -23.67 -12.39 23.12
CA PRO A 136 -23.54 -13.76 23.63
C PRO A 136 -22.61 -14.61 22.78
N ASP A 137 -22.61 -14.36 21.44
CA ASP A 137 -21.87 -15.16 20.50
C ASP A 137 -20.38 -14.81 20.48
N TYR A 138 -19.58 -15.78 20.07
CA TYR A 138 -18.17 -15.60 19.80
C TYR A 138 -17.96 -14.54 18.70
N HIS A 139 -16.90 -13.74 18.83
CA HIS A 139 -16.58 -12.71 17.87
C HIS A 139 -15.09 -12.70 17.56
N VAL A 140 -14.71 -12.65 16.27
CA VAL A 140 -13.32 -12.56 15.86
C VAL A 140 -12.97 -11.10 15.51
N VAL A 141 -11.85 -10.63 16.06
CA VAL A 141 -11.28 -9.31 15.73
C VAL A 141 -9.96 -9.51 15.00
N ALA A 142 -9.90 -9.15 13.72
CA ALA A 142 -8.69 -9.24 12.92
C ALA A 142 -8.14 -7.84 12.62
N VAL A 143 -6.91 -7.57 13.03
CA VAL A 143 -6.20 -6.32 12.71
C VAL A 143 -5.51 -6.49 11.36
N LYS A 144 -6.00 -5.78 10.33
CA LYS A 144 -5.37 -5.71 9.00
C LYS A 144 -4.43 -4.51 8.87
N SER A 145 -4.66 -3.46 9.64
CA SER A 145 -3.79 -2.30 9.70
C SER A 145 -2.35 -2.70 9.99
N THR A 146 -1.40 -2.06 9.33
CA THR A 146 0.03 -2.26 9.60
C THR A 146 0.37 -1.67 10.97
N VAL A 147 0.85 -2.50 11.88
CA VAL A 147 1.21 -2.12 13.24
C VAL A 147 2.59 -2.67 13.62
N PRO A 148 3.28 -2.06 14.60
CA PRO A 148 4.52 -2.63 15.14
C PRO A 148 4.32 -4.04 15.70
N PRO A 149 5.31 -4.94 15.54
CA PRO A 149 5.25 -6.30 16.09
C PRO A 149 4.97 -6.31 17.59
N GLY A 150 4.06 -7.21 18.00
CA GLY A 150 3.58 -7.35 19.36
C GLY A 150 2.40 -6.43 19.72
N THR A 151 1.93 -5.58 18.83
CA THR A 151 0.81 -4.64 19.09
C THR A 151 -0.49 -5.38 19.42
N LEU A 152 -0.82 -6.44 18.70
CA LEU A 152 -2.03 -7.21 18.96
C LEU A 152 -2.04 -7.75 20.39
N GLU A 153 -0.96 -8.44 20.78
CA GLU A 153 -0.88 -9.14 22.07
C GLU A 153 -0.71 -8.18 23.25
N SER A 154 0.12 -7.14 23.10
CA SER A 154 0.46 -6.25 24.22
C SER A 154 -0.51 -5.09 24.42
N LYS A 155 -1.33 -4.73 23.41
CA LYS A 155 -2.19 -3.55 23.47
C LYS A 155 -3.64 -3.84 23.09
N VAL A 156 -3.87 -4.46 21.93
CA VAL A 156 -5.23 -4.65 21.40
C VAL A 156 -6.03 -5.65 22.23
N ILE A 157 -5.49 -6.84 22.47
CA ILE A 157 -6.15 -7.89 23.26
C ILE A 157 -6.45 -7.40 24.68
N PRO A 158 -5.49 -6.87 25.47
CA PRO A 158 -5.77 -6.38 26.82
C PRO A 158 -6.83 -5.27 26.86
N LEU A 159 -6.84 -4.42 25.81
CA LEU A 159 -7.83 -3.35 25.73
C LEU A 159 -9.24 -3.90 25.47
N ILE A 160 -9.39 -4.87 24.56
CA ILE A 160 -10.68 -5.53 24.30
C ILE A 160 -11.15 -6.30 25.54
N GLU A 161 -10.25 -7.04 26.22
CA GLU A 161 -10.59 -7.73 27.46
C GLU A 161 -11.12 -6.78 28.54
N ARG A 162 -10.42 -5.66 28.75
CA ARG A 162 -10.81 -4.65 29.73
C ARG A 162 -12.18 -4.04 29.41
N GLU A 163 -12.42 -3.66 28.15
CA GLU A 163 -13.66 -2.99 27.75
C GLU A 163 -14.84 -3.96 27.65
N SER A 164 -14.61 -5.22 27.29
CA SER A 164 -15.67 -6.22 27.11
C SER A 164 -15.97 -7.03 28.38
N GLY A 165 -15.01 -7.18 29.29
CA GLY A 165 -15.07 -8.13 30.39
C GLY A 165 -14.91 -9.60 29.94
N LYS A 166 -14.69 -9.85 28.66
CA LYS A 166 -14.47 -11.19 28.10
C LYS A 166 -12.99 -11.51 28.02
N LYS A 167 -12.66 -12.81 28.08
CA LYS A 167 -11.28 -13.28 27.89
C LYS A 167 -11.00 -13.63 26.44
N HIS A 168 -9.81 -13.26 25.98
CA HIS A 168 -9.27 -13.75 24.71
C HIS A 168 -9.05 -15.25 24.77
N GLY A 169 -9.57 -16.00 23.80
CA GLY A 169 -9.45 -17.47 23.75
C GLY A 169 -10.57 -18.13 22.97
N GLU A 170 -10.79 -19.41 23.24
CA GLU A 170 -11.77 -20.24 22.51
C GLU A 170 -13.24 -19.90 22.85
N ASP A 171 -13.50 -19.40 24.05
CA ASP A 171 -14.86 -19.20 24.59
C ASP A 171 -15.31 -17.73 24.64
N GLY A 172 -14.37 -16.78 24.73
CA GLY A 172 -14.67 -15.36 24.88
C GLY A 172 -14.75 -14.64 23.54
N PHE A 173 -13.58 -14.25 23.02
CA PHE A 173 -13.43 -13.67 21.68
C PHE A 173 -12.09 -14.09 21.07
N GLY A 174 -12.05 -14.14 19.75
CA GLY A 174 -10.82 -14.38 18.99
C GLY A 174 -10.14 -13.08 18.56
N ALA A 175 -8.81 -13.08 18.51
CA ALA A 175 -8.06 -12.00 17.92
C ALA A 175 -6.97 -12.54 16.99
N ALA A 176 -6.71 -11.81 15.91
CA ALA A 176 -5.65 -12.14 14.94
C ALA A 176 -5.03 -10.88 14.34
N SER A 177 -3.75 -10.95 13.99
CA SER A 177 -3.10 -10.06 13.03
C SER A 177 -3.27 -10.67 11.64
N ASN A 178 -3.91 -9.94 10.72
CA ASN A 178 -4.18 -10.39 9.36
C ASN A 178 -3.76 -9.31 8.35
N PRO A 179 -2.45 -9.12 8.17
CA PRO A 179 -1.94 -8.07 7.30
C PRO A 179 -2.37 -8.24 5.84
N GLU A 180 -2.38 -7.15 5.11
CA GLU A 180 -2.64 -7.10 3.68
C GLU A 180 -1.35 -6.91 2.87
N PHE A 181 -1.38 -7.24 1.58
CA PHE A 181 -0.27 -7.07 0.64
C PHE A 181 -0.76 -6.45 -0.67
N LEU A 182 -1.75 -5.56 -0.57
CA LEU A 182 -2.40 -4.89 -1.69
C LEU A 182 -1.49 -3.81 -2.28
N ARG A 183 -1.55 -3.65 -3.60
CA ARG A 183 -0.89 -2.56 -4.33
C ARG A 183 -1.96 -1.61 -4.85
N GLU A 184 -1.88 -0.35 -4.48
CA GLU A 184 -2.78 0.69 -5.00
C GLU A 184 -2.78 0.65 -6.54
N GLY A 185 -3.96 0.80 -7.18
CA GLY A 185 -4.14 0.64 -8.63
C GLY A 185 -4.23 -0.81 -9.13
N ASN A 186 -4.05 -1.82 -8.25
CA ASN A 186 -4.22 -3.24 -8.56
C ASN A 186 -4.80 -4.04 -7.37
N ALA A 187 -5.35 -3.34 -6.38
CA ALA A 187 -5.70 -3.93 -5.10
C ALA A 187 -6.88 -4.90 -5.17
N VAL A 188 -7.84 -4.67 -6.06
CA VAL A 188 -8.94 -5.61 -6.28
C VAL A 188 -8.40 -6.95 -6.79
N HIS A 189 -7.49 -6.90 -7.77
CA HIS A 189 -6.84 -8.10 -8.29
C HIS A 189 -5.99 -8.80 -7.22
N ASP A 190 -5.15 -8.03 -6.50
CA ASP A 190 -4.27 -8.56 -5.46
C ASP A 190 -5.04 -9.18 -4.29
N PHE A 191 -6.26 -8.70 -4.00
CA PHE A 191 -7.12 -9.30 -2.99
C PHE A 191 -7.72 -10.62 -3.45
N LEU A 192 -8.16 -10.71 -4.71
CA LEU A 192 -8.81 -11.90 -5.27
C LEU A 192 -7.79 -12.98 -5.67
N HIS A 193 -6.56 -12.59 -5.96
CA HIS A 193 -5.46 -13.46 -6.40
C HIS A 193 -4.17 -13.18 -5.62
N PRO A 194 -4.16 -13.31 -4.28
CA PRO A 194 -2.99 -13.02 -3.48
C PRO A 194 -1.96 -14.17 -3.54
N ASP A 195 -0.68 -13.84 -3.50
CA ASP A 195 0.39 -14.84 -3.38
C ASP A 195 0.26 -15.67 -2.10
N ARG A 196 -0.28 -15.07 -1.05
CA ARG A 196 -0.46 -15.68 0.27
C ARG A 196 -1.45 -14.91 1.15
N ILE A 197 -2.04 -15.61 2.10
CA ILE A 197 -2.85 -15.04 3.19
C ILE A 197 -2.15 -15.35 4.51
N VAL A 198 -1.83 -14.33 5.31
CA VAL A 198 -1.15 -14.48 6.60
C VAL A 198 -2.14 -14.27 7.74
N ILE A 199 -2.24 -15.25 8.64
CA ILE A 199 -3.12 -15.20 9.81
C ILE A 199 -2.28 -15.45 11.07
N GLY A 200 -2.03 -14.40 11.83
CA GLY A 200 -1.29 -14.44 13.09
C GLY A 200 -2.22 -14.57 14.27
N THR A 201 -2.38 -15.77 14.80
CA THR A 201 -3.21 -16.01 16.00
C THR A 201 -2.76 -17.24 16.78
N ARG A 202 -2.94 -17.20 18.12
CA ARG A 202 -2.72 -18.37 18.97
C ARG A 202 -4.01 -19.18 19.22
N VAL A 203 -5.18 -18.61 18.88
CA VAL A 203 -6.50 -19.23 19.10
C VAL A 203 -6.89 -20.04 17.87
N ARG A 204 -7.13 -21.33 18.05
CA ARG A 204 -7.46 -22.26 16.96
C ARG A 204 -8.80 -21.91 16.30
N LYS A 205 -9.79 -21.53 17.09
CA LYS A 205 -11.10 -21.14 16.59
C LYS A 205 -11.04 -19.85 15.76
N ALA A 206 -10.26 -18.84 16.20
CA ALA A 206 -10.07 -17.62 15.42
C ALA A 206 -9.38 -17.90 14.08
N PHE A 207 -8.41 -18.83 14.06
CA PHE A 207 -7.78 -19.26 12.81
C PHE A 207 -8.79 -19.94 11.88
N ALA A 208 -9.63 -20.85 12.39
CA ALA A 208 -10.64 -21.55 11.59
C ALA A 208 -11.66 -20.57 10.98
N GLU A 209 -12.19 -19.67 11.79
CA GLU A 209 -13.17 -18.65 11.35
C GLU A 209 -12.61 -17.73 10.25
N LEU A 210 -11.34 -17.31 10.39
CA LEU A 210 -10.65 -16.50 9.35
C LEU A 210 -10.31 -17.33 8.11
N SER A 211 -9.95 -18.60 8.28
CA SER A 211 -9.72 -19.51 7.16
C SER A 211 -10.99 -19.71 6.33
N ASP A 212 -12.13 -19.86 6.99
CA ASP A 212 -13.44 -19.96 6.33
C ASP A 212 -13.82 -18.66 5.59
N LEU A 213 -13.45 -17.50 6.14
CA LEU A 213 -13.62 -16.20 5.46
C LEU A 213 -12.86 -16.14 4.12
N TYR A 214 -11.63 -16.66 4.10
CA TYR A 214 -10.77 -16.66 2.91
C TYR A 214 -10.90 -17.93 2.04
N ALA A 215 -11.72 -18.90 2.43
CA ALA A 215 -11.89 -20.14 1.66
C ALA A 215 -12.30 -19.97 0.18
N PRO A 216 -13.04 -18.89 -0.22
CA PRO A 216 -13.31 -18.64 -1.63
C PRO A 216 -12.10 -18.19 -2.46
N ILE A 217 -10.97 -17.82 -1.81
CA ILE A 217 -9.76 -17.31 -2.46
C ILE A 217 -8.75 -18.45 -2.56
N ASP A 218 -8.31 -18.74 -3.79
CA ASP A 218 -7.30 -19.78 -4.03
C ASP A 218 -5.89 -19.26 -3.78
N ALA A 219 -5.44 -19.37 -2.53
CA ALA A 219 -4.11 -18.94 -2.13
C ALA A 219 -3.60 -19.72 -0.89
N PRO A 220 -2.28 -19.91 -0.74
CA PRO A 220 -1.69 -20.49 0.46
C PRO A 220 -2.03 -19.68 1.70
N MET A 221 -2.54 -20.32 2.76
CA MET A 221 -2.77 -19.70 4.06
C MET A 221 -1.66 -20.07 5.04
N ILE A 222 -1.03 -19.06 5.63
CA ILE A 222 0.08 -19.22 6.54
C ILE A 222 -0.37 -18.87 7.95
N LYS A 223 -0.40 -19.87 8.85
CA LYS A 223 -0.65 -19.67 10.29
C LYS A 223 0.67 -19.36 10.98
N VAL A 224 0.73 -18.23 11.66
CA VAL A 224 1.92 -17.79 12.43
C VAL A 224 1.49 -17.20 13.77
N THR A 225 2.45 -16.79 14.61
CA THR A 225 2.15 -15.99 15.80
C THR A 225 1.77 -14.56 15.42
N PRO A 226 0.98 -13.83 16.22
CA PRO A 226 0.62 -12.45 15.91
C PRO A 226 1.81 -11.54 15.67
N PRO A 227 2.87 -11.50 16.50
CA PRO A 227 4.04 -10.68 16.23
C PRO A 227 4.77 -11.04 14.93
N ALA A 228 4.78 -12.34 14.56
CA ALA A 228 5.36 -12.77 13.30
C ALA A 228 4.54 -12.27 12.09
N ALA A 229 3.20 -12.28 12.15
CA ALA A 229 2.35 -11.74 11.09
C ALA A 229 2.57 -10.22 10.90
N GLU A 230 2.67 -9.48 12.00
CA GLU A 230 2.96 -8.04 12.01
C GLU A 230 4.34 -7.76 11.42
N MET A 231 5.36 -8.55 11.79
CA MET A 231 6.72 -8.45 11.24
C MET A 231 6.76 -8.80 9.76
N ILE A 232 6.06 -9.85 9.31
CA ILE A 232 6.01 -10.25 7.89
C ILE A 232 5.58 -9.08 7.01
N LYS A 233 4.60 -8.29 7.43
CA LYS A 233 4.16 -7.11 6.67
C LYS A 233 5.27 -6.08 6.55
N LEU A 234 5.87 -5.67 7.66
CA LEU A 234 6.92 -4.66 7.67
C LEU A 234 8.17 -5.14 6.92
N ALA A 235 8.59 -6.38 7.16
CA ALA A 235 9.74 -6.98 6.49
C ALA A 235 9.53 -7.09 4.97
N SER A 236 8.33 -7.51 4.52
CA SER A 236 8.03 -7.57 3.09
C SER A 236 8.18 -6.20 2.43
N ASN A 237 7.59 -5.15 3.02
CA ASN A 237 7.70 -3.80 2.47
C ASN A 237 9.13 -3.26 2.51
N ALA A 238 9.90 -3.55 3.58
CA ALA A 238 11.30 -3.19 3.68
C ALA A 238 12.16 -3.88 2.61
N PHE A 239 11.93 -5.17 2.35
CA PHE A 239 12.63 -5.92 1.30
C PHE A 239 12.36 -5.36 -0.09
N LEU A 240 11.09 -5.05 -0.40
CA LEU A 240 10.73 -4.46 -1.69
C LEU A 240 11.34 -3.06 -1.85
N ALA A 241 11.30 -2.23 -0.81
CA ALA A 241 11.94 -0.92 -0.79
C ALA A 241 13.47 -1.02 -0.95
N ALA A 242 14.10 -2.03 -0.32
CA ALA A 242 15.53 -2.30 -0.45
C ALA A 242 15.91 -2.62 -1.90
N LYS A 243 15.15 -3.46 -2.61
CA LYS A 243 15.38 -3.77 -4.02
C LYS A 243 15.36 -2.50 -4.88
N VAL A 244 14.38 -1.60 -4.65
CA VAL A 244 14.28 -0.34 -5.39
C VAL A 244 15.44 0.61 -5.06
N SER A 245 15.80 0.77 -3.78
CA SER A 245 16.94 1.62 -3.40
C SER A 245 18.26 1.06 -3.94
N LEU A 246 18.48 -0.25 -3.85
CA LEU A 246 19.71 -0.89 -4.33
C LEU A 246 19.86 -0.76 -5.86
N ILE A 247 18.79 -0.99 -6.63
CA ILE A 247 18.87 -0.85 -8.10
C ILE A 247 19.01 0.63 -8.52
N ASN A 248 18.48 1.57 -7.72
CA ASN A 248 18.71 3.00 -7.92
C ASN A 248 20.19 3.37 -7.69
N GLU A 249 20.79 2.86 -6.62
CA GLU A 249 22.21 3.10 -6.33
C GLU A 249 23.12 2.48 -7.40
N ILE A 250 22.86 1.22 -7.81
CA ILE A 250 23.55 0.58 -8.93
C ILE A 250 23.35 1.40 -10.21
N GLY A 251 22.12 1.87 -10.47
CA GLY A 251 21.81 2.72 -11.62
C GLY A 251 22.58 4.04 -11.62
N ASN A 252 22.79 4.63 -10.45
CA ASN A 252 23.62 5.83 -10.32
C ASN A 252 25.09 5.54 -10.69
N VAL A 253 25.64 4.38 -10.31
CA VAL A 253 26.98 3.94 -10.73
C VAL A 253 27.01 3.68 -12.23
N CYS A 254 26.02 2.96 -12.77
CA CYS A 254 25.89 2.67 -14.21
C CYS A 254 25.89 3.96 -15.02
N LYS A 255 25.15 4.99 -14.59
CA LYS A 255 25.08 6.30 -15.25
C LYS A 255 26.45 6.95 -15.41
N GLU A 256 27.26 6.96 -14.38
CA GLU A 256 28.61 7.56 -14.42
C GLU A 256 29.60 6.73 -15.27
N LEU A 257 29.30 5.44 -15.49
CA LEU A 257 30.07 4.54 -16.34
C LEU A 257 29.56 4.44 -17.79
N GLY A 258 28.45 5.12 -18.12
CA GLY A 258 27.82 5.03 -19.44
C GLY A 258 27.15 3.67 -19.71
N ILE A 259 26.71 2.97 -18.65
CA ILE A 259 26.02 1.68 -18.72
C ILE A 259 24.51 1.92 -18.56
N ASP A 260 23.69 1.25 -19.37
CA ASP A 260 22.25 1.26 -19.18
C ASP A 260 21.86 0.26 -18.05
N VAL A 261 21.39 0.76 -16.93
CA VAL A 261 21.00 -0.09 -15.78
C VAL A 261 19.93 -1.10 -16.12
N ARG A 262 19.12 -0.88 -17.16
CA ARG A 262 18.06 -1.82 -17.57
C ARG A 262 18.64 -3.14 -18.08
N GLU A 263 19.77 -3.11 -18.78
CA GLU A 263 20.49 -4.32 -19.19
C GLU A 263 21.03 -5.07 -17.96
N VAL A 264 21.56 -4.33 -16.98
CA VAL A 264 22.02 -4.91 -15.72
C VAL A 264 20.86 -5.53 -14.92
N ALA A 265 19.74 -4.81 -14.81
CA ALA A 265 18.54 -5.27 -14.10
C ALA A 265 17.95 -6.52 -14.75
N GLU A 266 17.90 -6.59 -16.08
CA GLU A 266 17.48 -7.78 -16.84
C GLU A 266 18.41 -8.96 -16.54
N GLY A 267 19.72 -8.75 -16.65
CA GLY A 267 20.71 -9.82 -16.43
C GLY A 267 20.66 -10.41 -15.01
N ILE A 268 20.67 -9.56 -13.97
CA ILE A 268 20.58 -10.03 -12.58
C ILE A 268 19.19 -10.59 -12.23
N GLY A 269 18.13 -10.09 -12.87
CA GLY A 269 16.75 -10.54 -12.67
C GLY A 269 16.49 -11.97 -13.13
N MET A 270 17.31 -12.51 -14.06
CA MET A 270 17.26 -13.91 -14.50
C MET A 270 17.69 -14.90 -13.42
N ASP A 271 18.45 -14.46 -12.43
CA ASP A 271 18.78 -15.32 -11.28
C ASP A 271 17.52 -15.45 -10.40
N ARG A 272 17.01 -16.69 -10.26
CA ARG A 272 15.79 -16.99 -9.47
C ARG A 272 15.90 -16.56 -8.00
N ARG A 273 17.09 -16.43 -7.44
CA ARG A 273 17.32 -15.96 -6.07
C ARG A 273 17.09 -14.45 -5.95
N ILE A 274 17.20 -13.69 -7.04
CA ILE A 274 16.98 -12.25 -7.12
C ILE A 274 15.58 -11.97 -7.65
N GLY A 275 15.21 -12.54 -8.80
CA GLY A 275 13.96 -12.35 -9.51
C GLY A 275 13.85 -10.95 -10.15
N PRO A 276 13.02 -10.78 -11.18
CA PRO A 276 12.95 -9.55 -11.99
C PRO A 276 12.18 -8.40 -11.33
N ASP A 277 11.33 -8.70 -10.35
CA ASP A 277 10.43 -7.71 -9.77
C ASP A 277 11.19 -6.71 -8.89
N PHE A 278 10.74 -5.44 -8.93
CA PHE A 278 11.32 -4.31 -8.17
C PHE A 278 12.77 -3.96 -8.52
N LEU A 279 13.23 -4.29 -9.74
CA LEU A 279 14.54 -3.93 -10.27
C LEU A 279 14.48 -2.77 -11.30
N ARG A 280 13.41 -1.99 -11.31
CA ARG A 280 13.31 -0.80 -12.16
C ARG A 280 13.88 0.41 -11.43
N ALA A 281 15.08 0.83 -11.81
CA ALA A 281 15.66 2.08 -11.35
C ALA A 281 14.85 3.29 -11.85
N GLY A 282 14.90 4.38 -11.11
CA GLY A 282 14.16 5.59 -11.45
C GLY A 282 14.36 6.71 -10.44
N CYS A 283 13.39 7.62 -10.33
CA CYS A 283 13.45 8.78 -9.43
C CYS A 283 13.09 8.48 -7.96
N GLY A 284 13.08 7.21 -7.54
CA GLY A 284 12.74 6.78 -6.18
C GLY A 284 11.30 6.28 -6.05
N PHE A 285 10.99 5.73 -4.87
CA PHE A 285 9.65 5.26 -4.51
C PHE A 285 8.94 6.27 -3.59
N GLY A 286 7.61 6.24 -3.63
CA GLY A 286 6.71 7.01 -2.79
C GLY A 286 5.53 6.18 -2.32
N GLY A 287 4.40 6.83 -2.14
CA GLY A 287 3.16 6.22 -1.69
C GLY A 287 3.06 6.10 -0.17
N SER A 288 1.91 5.64 0.28
CA SER A 288 1.55 5.59 1.69
C SER A 288 2.20 4.45 2.48
N CYS A 289 2.87 3.49 1.80
CA CYS A 289 3.32 2.24 2.43
C CYS A 289 4.83 2.18 2.65
N PHE A 290 5.65 2.18 1.58
CA PHE A 290 7.09 1.93 1.70
C PHE A 290 7.81 2.93 2.61
N PRO A 291 7.69 4.26 2.43
CA PRO A 291 8.41 5.20 3.28
C PRO A 291 8.03 5.06 4.75
N LYS A 292 6.73 4.90 5.02
CA LYS A 292 6.19 4.77 6.36
C LYS A 292 6.64 3.47 7.05
N ASP A 293 6.56 2.34 6.34
CA ASP A 293 6.77 1.02 6.92
C ASP A 293 8.26 0.74 7.16
N VAL A 294 9.15 1.23 6.27
CA VAL A 294 10.61 1.15 6.47
C VAL A 294 11.02 2.00 7.68
N LYS A 295 10.55 3.26 7.77
CA LYS A 295 10.80 4.14 8.94
C LYS A 295 10.24 3.51 10.21
N GLY A 296 9.03 2.93 10.14
CA GLY A 296 8.39 2.24 11.26
C GLY A 296 9.18 1.04 11.76
N LEU A 297 9.73 0.22 10.83
CA LEU A 297 10.58 -0.92 11.20
C LEU A 297 11.93 -0.47 11.78
N ALA A 298 12.54 0.57 11.23
CA ALA A 298 13.77 1.14 11.76
C ALA A 298 13.59 1.63 13.21
N GLU A 299 12.46 2.28 13.49
CA GLU A 299 12.15 2.75 14.85
C GLU A 299 11.86 1.57 15.80
N VAL A 300 11.21 0.50 15.33
CA VAL A 300 11.06 -0.74 16.11
C VAL A 300 12.43 -1.32 16.46
N ALA A 301 13.38 -1.36 15.54
CA ALA A 301 14.73 -1.84 15.77
C ALA A 301 15.42 -1.00 16.86
N ARG A 302 15.42 0.33 16.75
CA ARG A 302 16.06 1.25 17.74
C ARG A 302 15.49 1.07 19.13
N ARG A 303 14.17 0.98 19.27
CA ARG A 303 13.50 0.75 20.58
C ARG A 303 13.85 -0.58 21.21
N ASN A 304 14.34 -1.53 20.43
CA ASN A 304 14.81 -2.83 20.90
C ASN A 304 16.33 -2.96 20.94
N GLY A 305 17.08 -1.82 20.87
CA GLY A 305 18.54 -1.79 20.98
C GLY A 305 19.28 -2.32 19.74
N VAL A 306 18.61 -2.41 18.59
CA VAL A 306 19.20 -2.84 17.33
C VAL A 306 19.41 -1.62 16.43
N GLU A 307 20.65 -1.38 15.98
CA GLU A 307 20.98 -0.32 15.01
C GLU A 307 20.47 -0.71 13.60
N PRO A 308 19.55 0.08 12.98
CA PRO A 308 18.93 -0.29 11.73
C PRO A 308 19.70 0.18 10.48
N LEU A 309 20.99 -0.11 10.37
CA LEU A 309 21.88 0.40 9.33
C LEU A 309 21.33 0.25 7.91
N MET A 310 20.86 -0.95 7.55
CA MET A 310 20.29 -1.19 6.20
C MET A 310 19.00 -0.43 5.97
N LEU A 311 18.12 -0.36 6.97
CA LEU A 311 16.84 0.34 6.83
C LEU A 311 17.05 1.85 6.67
N ASP A 312 17.99 2.42 7.39
CA ASP A 312 18.36 3.84 7.26
C ASP A 312 18.98 4.13 5.88
N SER A 313 19.87 3.25 5.40
CA SER A 313 20.47 3.39 4.06
C SER A 313 19.41 3.32 2.95
N ILE A 314 18.40 2.43 3.07
CA ILE A 314 17.29 2.38 2.11
C ILE A 314 16.56 3.73 2.02
N ILE A 315 16.30 4.34 3.18
CA ILE A 315 15.61 5.63 3.27
C ILE A 315 16.50 6.74 2.68
N GLU A 316 17.77 6.79 3.05
CA GLU A 316 18.73 7.81 2.60
C GLU A 316 18.91 7.79 1.07
N VAL A 317 19.15 6.62 0.48
CA VAL A 317 19.24 6.46 -0.98
C VAL A 317 17.94 6.93 -1.65
N ASN A 318 16.77 6.49 -1.15
CA ASN A 318 15.50 6.91 -1.72
C ASN A 318 15.23 8.41 -1.57
N GLU A 319 15.68 9.03 -0.50
CA GLU A 319 15.53 10.47 -0.29
C GLU A 319 16.43 11.30 -1.20
N GLY A 320 17.60 10.79 -1.57
CA GLY A 320 18.52 11.43 -2.52
C GLY A 320 18.06 11.33 -3.97
N GLN A 321 17.41 10.23 -4.34
CA GLN A 321 17.12 9.91 -5.74
C GLN A 321 16.29 10.96 -6.51
N PRO A 322 15.24 11.59 -5.95
CA PRO A 322 14.54 12.66 -6.66
C PRO A 322 15.41 13.87 -6.98
N LEU A 323 16.38 14.20 -6.14
CA LEU A 323 17.25 15.36 -6.35
C LEU A 323 18.20 15.18 -7.53
N ARG A 324 18.60 13.93 -7.83
CA ARG A 324 19.39 13.63 -9.02
C ARG A 324 18.71 14.05 -10.33
N MET A 325 17.37 14.00 -10.39
CA MET A 325 16.62 14.52 -11.54
C MET A 325 16.88 16.02 -11.76
N VAL A 326 16.96 16.77 -10.65
CA VAL A 326 17.23 18.21 -10.71
C VAL A 326 18.69 18.46 -11.05
N GLU A 327 19.63 17.69 -10.48
CA GLU A 327 21.07 17.77 -10.79
C GLU A 327 21.36 17.46 -12.27
N LEU A 328 20.70 16.43 -12.83
CA LEU A 328 20.81 16.12 -14.25
C LEU A 328 20.30 17.26 -15.12
N LEU A 329 19.16 17.85 -14.79
CA LEU A 329 18.65 19.01 -15.50
C LEU A 329 19.65 20.19 -15.47
N GLU A 330 20.33 20.42 -14.31
CA GLU A 330 21.34 21.47 -14.16
C GLU A 330 22.60 21.26 -15.03
N ARG A 331 22.92 20.01 -15.38
CA ARG A 331 24.02 19.72 -16.34
C ARG A 331 23.72 20.24 -17.74
N HIS A 332 22.44 20.37 -18.10
CA HIS A 332 22.00 20.77 -19.43
C HIS A 332 21.56 22.23 -19.51
N MET A 333 21.01 22.81 -18.42
CA MET A 333 20.50 24.18 -18.47
C MET A 333 20.46 24.87 -17.09
N LYS A 334 20.40 26.21 -17.11
CA LYS A 334 20.16 27.00 -15.89
C LYS A 334 18.69 26.91 -15.50
N ILE A 335 18.44 26.57 -14.24
CA ILE A 335 17.07 26.40 -13.70
C ILE A 335 16.41 27.75 -13.37
N ASN A 336 17.17 28.71 -12.85
CA ASN A 336 16.61 30.00 -12.42
C ASN A 336 15.96 30.75 -13.57
N GLY A 337 14.68 31.05 -13.45
CA GLY A 337 13.84 31.69 -14.47
C GLY A 337 13.31 30.76 -15.56
N ALA A 338 13.80 29.52 -15.64
CA ALA A 338 13.36 28.56 -16.64
C ALA A 338 11.94 28.04 -16.38
N LYS A 339 11.28 27.60 -17.46
CA LYS A 339 9.96 26.95 -17.44
C LYS A 339 10.17 25.44 -17.52
N ILE A 340 9.89 24.74 -16.44
CA ILE A 340 10.10 23.29 -16.36
C ILE A 340 8.76 22.59 -16.29
N GLY A 341 8.52 21.66 -17.21
CA GLY A 341 7.35 20.79 -17.24
C GLY A 341 7.60 19.52 -16.45
N ILE A 342 6.64 19.10 -15.66
CA ILE A 342 6.61 17.81 -14.97
C ILE A 342 5.42 17.01 -15.49
N LEU A 343 5.69 15.85 -16.08
CA LEU A 343 4.71 14.88 -16.52
C LEU A 343 4.72 13.68 -15.57
N GLY A 344 3.60 13.49 -14.86
CA GLY A 344 3.46 12.49 -13.82
C GLY A 344 3.72 13.03 -12.41
N LEU A 345 2.67 13.03 -11.59
CA LEU A 345 2.65 13.59 -10.24
C LEU A 345 2.37 12.54 -9.17
N ALA A 346 1.53 11.54 -9.51
CA ALA A 346 1.32 10.36 -8.66
C ALA A 346 2.63 9.58 -8.49
N PHE A 347 2.78 8.88 -7.37
CA PHE A 347 3.99 8.09 -7.09
C PHE A 347 4.17 6.89 -8.05
N LYS A 348 3.10 6.46 -8.73
CA LYS A 348 3.07 5.45 -9.79
C LYS A 348 1.80 5.61 -10.65
N PRO A 349 1.69 4.96 -11.83
CA PRO A 349 0.46 4.97 -12.63
C PRO A 349 -0.69 4.20 -11.95
N GLY A 350 -1.92 4.46 -12.39
CA GLY A 350 -3.13 3.78 -11.89
C GLY A 350 -3.62 4.25 -10.52
N THR A 351 -3.12 5.38 -10.01
CA THR A 351 -3.58 5.98 -8.73
C THR A 351 -3.56 7.50 -8.79
N ASP A 352 -4.32 8.14 -7.92
CA ASP A 352 -4.31 9.59 -7.68
C ASP A 352 -3.46 9.97 -6.44
N ASP A 353 -2.76 9.00 -5.83
CA ASP A 353 -1.99 9.20 -4.60
C ASP A 353 -0.65 9.91 -4.86
N VAL A 354 -0.50 11.06 -4.20
CA VAL A 354 0.73 11.88 -4.25
C VAL A 354 1.52 11.84 -2.94
N ARG A 355 1.09 11.05 -1.96
CA ARG A 355 1.80 10.97 -0.67
C ARG A 355 3.22 10.45 -0.87
N GLU A 356 4.20 11.15 -0.31
CA GLU A 356 5.63 10.84 -0.44
C GLU A 356 6.10 10.64 -1.90
N ALA A 357 5.35 11.16 -2.89
CA ALA A 357 5.72 11.05 -4.30
C ALA A 357 7.04 11.81 -4.58
N PRO A 358 7.99 11.24 -5.34
CA PRO A 358 9.21 11.90 -5.77
C PRO A 358 8.97 13.25 -6.44
N SER A 359 7.88 13.37 -7.20
CA SER A 359 7.44 14.59 -7.88
C SER A 359 7.25 15.78 -6.93
N LEU A 360 6.79 15.55 -5.68
CA LEU A 360 6.65 16.61 -4.68
C LEU A 360 7.99 17.24 -4.31
N ARG A 361 9.02 16.40 -4.11
CA ARG A 361 10.37 16.85 -3.74
C ARG A 361 11.03 17.57 -4.91
N ILE A 362 10.91 17.03 -6.11
CA ILE A 362 11.43 17.63 -7.34
C ILE A 362 10.78 19.00 -7.59
N ALA A 363 9.44 19.09 -7.55
CA ALA A 363 8.75 20.36 -7.80
C ALA A 363 9.12 21.44 -6.76
N LYS A 364 9.21 21.07 -5.47
CA LYS A 364 9.65 21.99 -4.41
C LYS A 364 11.08 22.49 -4.64
N GLU A 365 11.99 21.61 -5.04
CA GLU A 365 13.38 21.99 -5.31
C GLU A 365 13.51 22.88 -6.55
N LEU A 366 12.80 22.59 -7.63
CA LEU A 366 12.76 23.44 -8.82
C LEU A 366 12.23 24.84 -8.50
N LEU A 367 11.13 24.92 -7.73
CA LEU A 367 10.57 26.20 -7.27
C LEU A 367 11.55 26.96 -6.39
N ARG A 368 12.28 26.26 -5.49
CA ARG A 368 13.34 26.85 -4.63
C ARG A 368 14.48 27.43 -5.46
N LYS A 369 14.84 26.77 -6.56
CA LYS A 369 15.86 27.23 -7.53
C LYS A 369 15.37 28.32 -8.47
N GLY A 370 14.12 28.77 -8.36
CA GLY A 370 13.55 29.88 -9.11
C GLY A 370 12.92 29.52 -10.46
N ALA A 371 12.65 28.23 -10.72
CA ALA A 371 11.93 27.79 -11.90
C ALA A 371 10.44 28.17 -11.84
N LYS A 372 9.80 28.30 -13.01
CA LYS A 372 8.36 28.25 -13.19
C LYS A 372 7.98 26.80 -13.52
N VAL A 373 7.25 26.14 -12.61
CA VAL A 373 6.95 24.70 -12.72
C VAL A 373 5.55 24.50 -13.28
N TYR A 374 5.48 23.91 -14.45
CA TYR A 374 4.26 23.46 -15.14
C TYR A 374 4.05 21.97 -14.86
N VAL A 375 2.82 21.55 -14.60
CA VAL A 375 2.57 20.15 -14.21
C VAL A 375 1.37 19.56 -14.93
N HIS A 376 1.46 18.27 -15.25
CA HIS A 376 0.34 17.49 -15.74
C HIS A 376 0.38 16.07 -15.16
N ASP A 377 -0.80 15.55 -14.81
CA ASP A 377 -1.04 14.14 -14.47
C ASP A 377 -2.49 13.78 -14.84
N PHE A 378 -2.75 12.53 -15.17
CA PHE A 378 -4.07 12.08 -15.57
C PHE A 378 -5.05 11.94 -14.38
N GLN A 379 -4.54 11.76 -13.15
CA GLN A 379 -5.36 11.48 -11.98
C GLN A 379 -5.02 12.37 -10.77
N ALA A 380 -3.76 12.78 -10.60
CA ALA A 380 -3.24 13.32 -9.35
C ALA A 380 -3.19 14.85 -9.24
N MET A 381 -3.72 15.59 -10.23
CA MET A 381 -3.59 17.04 -10.34
C MET A 381 -4.07 17.78 -9.08
N ASP A 382 -5.28 17.49 -8.61
CA ASP A 382 -5.89 18.19 -7.46
C ASP A 382 -5.16 17.89 -6.15
N GLY A 383 -4.76 16.62 -5.94
CA GLY A 383 -3.99 16.19 -4.79
C GLY A 383 -2.64 16.90 -4.71
N PHE A 384 -1.96 16.99 -5.85
CA PHE A 384 -0.65 17.62 -5.96
C PHE A 384 -0.70 19.13 -5.74
N ARG A 385 -1.65 19.81 -6.39
CA ARG A 385 -1.84 21.25 -6.26
C ARG A 385 -2.08 21.69 -4.80
N ARG A 386 -2.81 20.89 -4.03
CA ARG A 386 -3.01 21.17 -2.59
C ARG A 386 -1.70 21.17 -1.81
N GLN A 387 -0.72 20.33 -2.21
CA GLN A 387 0.58 20.22 -1.52
C GLN A 387 1.65 21.18 -2.05
N VAL A 388 1.54 21.58 -3.33
CA VAL A 388 2.47 22.52 -3.98
C VAL A 388 1.65 23.59 -4.73
N PRO A 389 1.05 24.56 -4.03
CA PRO A 389 0.13 25.54 -4.65
C PRO A 389 0.75 26.47 -5.70
N LYS A 390 2.10 26.57 -5.73
CA LYS A 390 2.83 27.46 -6.63
C LYS A 390 3.05 26.89 -8.04
N VAL A 391 2.68 25.64 -8.29
CA VAL A 391 2.78 25.04 -9.63
C VAL A 391 1.67 25.53 -10.55
N ILE A 392 1.92 25.51 -11.85
CA ILE A 392 0.97 25.87 -12.89
C ILE A 392 0.44 24.59 -13.51
N THR A 393 -0.84 24.33 -13.34
CA THR A 393 -1.49 23.12 -13.88
C THR A 393 -1.79 23.27 -15.36
N CYS A 394 -1.52 22.22 -16.14
CA CYS A 394 -1.81 22.14 -17.57
C CYS A 394 -2.99 21.21 -17.83
N GLY A 395 -3.85 21.53 -18.79
CA GLY A 395 -5.03 20.73 -19.14
C GLY A 395 -4.70 19.47 -19.92
N SER A 396 -3.52 19.44 -20.57
CA SER A 396 -3.04 18.28 -21.35
C SER A 396 -1.51 18.15 -21.26
N PRO A 397 -0.93 17.00 -21.58
CA PRO A 397 0.53 16.84 -21.67
C PRO A 397 1.13 17.72 -22.76
N GLU A 398 0.45 17.92 -23.89
CA GLU A 398 0.87 18.78 -24.99
C GLU A 398 1.01 20.24 -24.54
N ASP A 399 0.05 20.74 -23.76
CA ASP A 399 0.12 22.09 -23.19
C ASP A 399 1.31 22.23 -22.23
N CYS A 400 1.54 21.22 -21.38
CA CYS A 400 2.67 21.21 -20.46
C CYS A 400 4.00 21.27 -21.22
N VAL A 401 4.16 20.45 -22.25
CA VAL A 401 5.37 20.43 -23.09
C VAL A 401 5.54 21.76 -23.84
N ARG A 402 4.48 22.26 -24.48
CA ARG A 402 4.52 23.51 -25.25
C ARG A 402 4.95 24.71 -24.41
N LEU A 403 4.50 24.79 -23.16
CA LEU A 403 4.75 25.90 -22.25
C LEU A 403 6.12 25.84 -21.56
N SER A 404 6.84 24.73 -21.67
CA SER A 404 8.07 24.45 -20.94
C SER A 404 9.31 24.53 -21.82
N ASP A 405 10.44 24.83 -21.21
CA ASP A 405 11.77 24.82 -21.86
C ASP A 405 12.38 23.41 -21.81
N ALA A 406 12.15 22.66 -20.73
CA ALA A 406 12.53 21.27 -20.57
C ALA A 406 11.45 20.47 -19.80
N ILE A 407 11.48 19.15 -19.93
CA ILE A 407 10.46 18.25 -19.38
C ILE A 407 11.11 17.21 -18.48
N LEU A 408 10.50 16.97 -17.32
CA LEU A 408 10.79 15.84 -16.43
C LEU A 408 9.63 14.83 -16.52
N VAL A 409 9.93 13.57 -16.82
CA VAL A 409 8.95 12.48 -16.82
C VAL A 409 9.13 11.65 -15.53
N LEU A 410 8.13 11.69 -14.62
CA LEU A 410 8.25 11.15 -13.27
C LEU A 410 7.29 9.99 -12.95
N THR A 411 6.30 9.74 -13.83
CA THR A 411 5.36 8.61 -13.69
C THR A 411 5.14 7.97 -15.06
N GLU A 412 5.18 6.65 -15.11
CA GLU A 412 5.09 5.86 -16.33
C GLU A 412 3.65 5.69 -16.86
N TRP A 413 2.97 6.82 -17.12
CA TRP A 413 1.68 6.80 -17.79
C TRP A 413 1.85 6.49 -19.28
N PRO A 414 1.04 5.58 -19.88
CA PRO A 414 1.14 5.28 -21.33
C PRO A 414 1.03 6.53 -22.22
N GLY A 415 0.25 7.53 -21.79
CA GLY A 415 0.08 8.78 -22.54
C GLY A 415 1.33 9.67 -22.64
N TYR A 416 2.42 9.33 -21.95
CA TYR A 416 3.71 10.03 -22.04
C TYR A 416 4.75 9.25 -22.88
N ALA A 417 4.40 8.08 -23.41
CA ALA A 417 5.37 7.22 -24.09
C ALA A 417 5.71 7.68 -25.53
N ASP A 418 4.82 8.44 -26.18
CA ASP A 418 5.03 8.87 -27.56
C ASP A 418 6.14 9.95 -27.65
N PRO A 419 7.28 9.66 -28.31
CA PRO A 419 8.35 10.64 -28.47
C PRO A 419 7.92 11.91 -29.23
N SER A 420 6.92 11.83 -30.12
CA SER A 420 6.42 12.97 -30.89
C SER A 420 5.79 14.05 -30.00
N LEU A 421 5.33 13.70 -28.80
CA LEU A 421 4.81 14.63 -27.80
C LEU A 421 5.82 15.74 -27.47
N TYR A 422 7.11 15.42 -27.45
CA TYR A 422 8.16 16.27 -26.90
C TYR A 422 8.83 17.19 -27.91
N GLY A 423 8.70 16.92 -29.21
CA GLY A 423 9.38 17.68 -30.24
C GLY A 423 10.91 17.71 -30.04
N ASP A 424 11.50 18.92 -30.09
CA ASP A 424 12.93 19.13 -29.82
C ASP A 424 13.24 19.54 -28.36
N LYS A 425 12.33 19.29 -27.42
CA LYS A 425 12.53 19.65 -25.99
C LYS A 425 13.52 18.68 -25.35
N LEU A 426 14.35 19.20 -24.44
CA LEU A 426 15.12 18.39 -23.53
C LEU A 426 14.17 17.61 -22.61
N VAL A 427 14.35 16.29 -22.55
CA VAL A 427 13.60 15.40 -21.68
C VAL A 427 14.53 14.72 -20.70
N ILE A 428 14.30 14.91 -19.41
CA ILE A 428 14.93 14.10 -18.35
C ILE A 428 13.90 13.06 -17.91
N ASP A 429 14.16 11.81 -18.22
CA ASP A 429 13.24 10.71 -17.92
C ASP A 429 13.67 9.96 -16.65
N GLY A 430 12.81 9.98 -15.65
CA GLY A 430 13.02 9.28 -14.37
C GLY A 430 12.40 7.90 -14.30
N ARG A 431 11.80 7.38 -15.40
CA ARG A 431 11.03 6.12 -15.39
C ARG A 431 11.28 5.21 -16.60
N GLY A 432 12.06 5.65 -17.58
CA GLY A 432 12.29 4.89 -18.81
C GLY A 432 11.04 4.80 -19.70
N VAL A 433 10.26 5.89 -19.75
CA VAL A 433 8.98 5.93 -20.47
C VAL A 433 9.16 6.22 -21.93
N THR A 434 10.06 7.14 -22.27
CA THR A 434 10.25 7.64 -23.63
C THR A 434 11.73 7.81 -23.96
N ARG A 435 12.05 7.86 -25.27
CA ARG A 435 13.38 8.25 -25.79
C ARG A 435 13.17 9.27 -26.89
N THR A 436 13.66 10.48 -26.68
CA THR A 436 13.58 11.59 -27.61
C THR A 436 14.97 11.92 -28.21
N LYS A 437 15.04 12.90 -29.11
CA LYS A 437 16.31 13.34 -29.67
C LYS A 437 17.21 14.01 -28.63
N GLU A 438 16.64 14.88 -27.83
CA GLU A 438 17.30 15.55 -26.70
C GLU A 438 16.83 14.87 -25.40
N TYR A 439 17.60 13.88 -24.93
CA TYR A 439 17.17 12.96 -23.91
C TYR A 439 18.29 12.65 -22.91
N ASP A 440 17.93 12.58 -21.64
CA ASP A 440 18.78 12.04 -20.59
C ASP A 440 17.94 11.19 -19.62
N GLY A 441 18.46 10.07 -19.14
CA GLY A 441 17.79 9.18 -18.19
C GLY A 441 18.47 9.22 -16.83
N VAL A 442 17.70 9.07 -15.74
CA VAL A 442 18.25 9.20 -14.38
C VAL A 442 19.31 8.14 -14.05
N CYS A 443 19.19 6.94 -14.61
CA CYS A 443 20.07 5.80 -14.34
C CYS A 443 20.54 5.06 -15.62
N TRP A 444 20.40 5.65 -16.81
CA TRP A 444 20.77 5.04 -18.10
C TRP A 444 21.23 6.07 -19.11
#